data_704a53ff03a0bbab76d7cc52edd6624e
#
_entry.id   704a53ff03a0bbab76d7cc52edd6624e
#
_cell.length_a   1.000
_cell.length_b   1.000
_cell.length_c   1.000
_cell.angle_alpha   90.00
_cell.angle_beta   90.00
_cell.angle_gamma   90.00
#
_symmetry.space_group_name_H-M   'P 1'
#
loop_
_entity.id
_entity.type
_entity.pdbx_description
1 polymer ?
#
loop_
_entity_poly.entity_id
_entity_poly.type
_entity_poly.pdbx_seq_one_letter_code
_entity_poly.pdbx_strand_id
1 'polypeptide(L)'
;LEVADAKKTIIEWLTEKGIGTKKVNFKLRDWVFSRQRYWGEPIPIVKCDKCGFVPLDESELPLLLPEVESYLPTDNGESPLATMTDWVNTTCPCCGGPAKRETDTMPQWAGSSWYFLRYIDPSNNDAFAGKEALDYWMPVDWYNGGMEHTTLHLLYSRFWHKVLFDLGYVSNPEPYSKRTSHGMILGENGEKMSKSRGNVVNPDDIVNEFGADTLRTYEMFIGAFDLSASWSQEGVRGC
;
A
#
# COMPACT_ATOMS: atom_id res chain seq x y z
N LEU A 1 -15.85 32.71 -27.83
CA LEU A 1 -15.96 31.45 -27.10
C LEU A 1 -15.05 31.47 -25.91
N GLU A 2 -15.54 31.01 -24.77
CA GLU A 2 -14.72 30.70 -23.61
C GLU A 2 -13.72 29.55 -23.94
N VAL A 3 -12.60 29.47 -23.22
CA VAL A 3 -11.53 28.49 -23.51
C VAL A 3 -12.04 27.03 -23.48
N ALA A 4 -12.97 26.74 -22.57
CA ALA A 4 -13.53 25.39 -22.46
C ALA A 4 -14.39 25.03 -23.70
N ASP A 5 -15.21 25.94 -24.15
CA ASP A 5 -16.08 25.77 -25.33
C ASP A 5 -15.24 25.70 -26.61
N ALA A 6 -14.23 26.54 -26.73
CA ALA A 6 -13.32 26.52 -27.87
C ALA A 6 -12.59 25.17 -28.01
N LYS A 7 -12.11 24.61 -26.88
CA LYS A 7 -11.49 23.29 -26.85
C LYS A 7 -12.47 22.20 -27.29
N LYS A 8 -13.69 22.24 -26.80
CA LYS A 8 -14.72 21.27 -27.17
C LYS A 8 -15.02 21.34 -28.67
N THR A 9 -15.33 22.53 -29.18
CA THR A 9 -15.67 22.77 -30.58
C THR A 9 -14.56 22.33 -31.53
N ILE A 10 -13.29 22.66 -31.24
CA ILE A 10 -12.17 22.24 -32.11
C ILE A 10 -11.94 20.72 -32.09
N ILE A 11 -12.10 20.07 -30.93
CA ILE A 11 -11.98 18.61 -30.84
C ILE A 11 -13.10 17.94 -31.65
N GLU A 12 -14.33 18.41 -31.55
CA GLU A 12 -15.46 17.91 -32.31
C GLU A 12 -15.19 18.07 -33.81
N TRP A 13 -14.79 19.25 -34.27
CA TRP A 13 -14.46 19.52 -35.68
C TRP A 13 -13.31 18.62 -36.21
N LEU A 14 -12.22 18.43 -35.41
CA LEU A 14 -11.12 17.55 -35.76
C LEU A 14 -11.58 16.08 -35.92
N THR A 15 -12.48 15.66 -35.02
CA THR A 15 -13.03 14.30 -35.04
C THR A 15 -13.92 14.09 -36.26
N GLU A 16 -14.79 15.03 -36.58
CA GLU A 16 -15.67 14.99 -37.80
C GLU A 16 -14.86 14.97 -39.08
N LYS A 17 -13.73 15.65 -39.16
CA LYS A 17 -12.81 15.64 -40.31
C LYS A 17 -11.94 14.39 -40.38
N GLY A 18 -11.95 13.53 -39.38
CA GLY A 18 -11.11 12.33 -39.35
C GLY A 18 -9.60 12.59 -39.18
N ILE A 19 -9.22 13.83 -38.79
CA ILE A 19 -7.82 14.26 -38.64
C ILE A 19 -7.35 14.38 -37.17
N GLY A 20 -8.22 14.04 -36.20
CA GLY A 20 -7.91 14.01 -34.80
C GLY A 20 -8.98 13.29 -33.99
N THR A 21 -8.61 12.85 -32.79
CA THR A 21 -9.52 12.20 -31.83
C THR A 21 -9.36 12.80 -30.44
N LYS A 22 -10.45 12.81 -29.67
CA LYS A 22 -10.40 13.21 -28.26
C LYS A 22 -9.57 12.21 -27.47
N LYS A 23 -8.57 12.71 -26.75
CA LYS A 23 -7.76 11.93 -25.82
C LYS A 23 -7.83 12.56 -24.42
N VAL A 24 -8.07 11.73 -23.43
CA VAL A 24 -7.99 12.11 -22.00
C VAL A 24 -6.68 11.57 -21.45
N ASN A 25 -5.86 12.45 -20.90
CA ASN A 25 -4.63 12.08 -20.20
C ASN A 25 -4.84 12.31 -18.71
N PHE A 26 -4.50 11.31 -17.92
CA PHE A 26 -4.52 11.40 -16.46
C PHE A 26 -3.14 11.82 -15.95
N LYS A 27 -3.12 12.66 -14.90
CA LYS A 27 -1.87 13.06 -14.23
C LYS A 27 -1.37 12.02 -13.22
N LEU A 28 -2.22 11.05 -12.87
CA LEU A 28 -1.85 9.95 -11.98
C LEU A 28 -0.80 9.09 -12.68
N ARG A 29 0.30 8.81 -11.97
CA ARG A 29 1.34 7.88 -12.45
C ARG A 29 0.88 6.45 -12.20
N ASP A 30 1.35 5.53 -13.04
CA ASP A 30 1.13 4.10 -12.82
C ASP A 30 1.75 3.67 -11.49
N TRP A 31 1.09 2.75 -10.82
CA TRP A 31 1.65 2.14 -9.62
C TRP A 31 2.73 1.14 -10.02
N VAL A 32 3.95 1.35 -9.51
CA VAL A 32 5.04 0.37 -9.64
C VAL A 32 4.72 -0.79 -8.69
N PHE A 33 4.16 -1.86 -9.25
CA PHE A 33 3.63 -3.00 -8.49
C PHE A 33 4.66 -4.10 -8.25
N SER A 34 5.83 -4.04 -8.86
CA SER A 34 6.89 -5.03 -8.70
C SER A 34 8.20 -4.39 -8.25
N ARG A 35 8.97 -5.11 -7.44
CA ARG A 35 10.27 -4.67 -6.94
C ARG A 35 11.27 -5.80 -6.96
N GLN A 36 12.52 -5.47 -7.28
CA GLN A 36 13.69 -6.35 -7.24
C GLN A 36 14.20 -6.46 -5.79
N ARG A 37 13.34 -7.01 -4.92
CA ARG A 37 13.60 -7.21 -3.49
C ARG A 37 13.18 -8.61 -3.08
N TYR A 38 13.90 -9.19 -2.12
CA TYR A 38 13.51 -10.48 -1.54
C TYR A 38 12.23 -10.33 -0.68
N TRP A 39 12.21 -9.35 0.23
CA TRP A 39 11.08 -9.13 1.11
C TRP A 39 9.90 -8.45 0.40
N GLY A 40 8.82 -9.19 0.27
CA GLY A 40 7.56 -8.81 -0.34
C GLY A 40 6.74 -10.06 -0.67
N GLU A 41 5.47 -9.89 -0.99
CA GLU A 41 4.63 -10.99 -1.44
C GLU A 41 5.09 -11.44 -2.84
N PRO A 42 5.38 -12.74 -3.05
CA PRO A 42 5.70 -13.26 -4.39
C PRO A 42 4.54 -13.05 -5.35
N ILE A 43 4.86 -12.75 -6.60
CA ILE A 43 3.85 -12.60 -7.65
C ILE A 43 3.55 -13.99 -8.24
N PRO A 44 2.32 -14.51 -8.12
CA PRO A 44 1.98 -15.88 -8.50
C PRO A 44 1.81 -16.04 -10.03
N ILE A 45 2.86 -15.70 -10.77
CA ILE A 45 2.89 -15.76 -12.24
C ILE A 45 4.17 -16.47 -12.67
N VAL A 46 4.05 -17.27 -13.72
CA VAL A 46 5.20 -17.85 -14.42
C VAL A 46 5.29 -17.31 -15.84
N LYS A 47 6.50 -17.19 -16.34
CA LYS A 47 6.81 -16.85 -17.72
C LYS A 47 7.18 -18.10 -18.49
N CYS A 48 6.39 -18.42 -19.51
CA CYS A 48 6.59 -19.55 -20.42
C CYS A 48 6.88 -19.02 -21.84
N ASP A 49 7.89 -19.56 -22.51
CA ASP A 49 8.25 -19.11 -23.85
C ASP A 49 7.14 -19.37 -24.88
N LYS A 50 6.29 -20.38 -24.65
CA LYS A 50 5.17 -20.73 -25.52
C LYS A 50 3.87 -19.96 -25.16
N CYS A 51 3.56 -19.80 -23.87
CA CYS A 51 2.27 -19.31 -23.39
C CYS A 51 2.32 -17.86 -22.90
N GLY A 52 3.51 -17.26 -22.75
CA GLY A 52 3.67 -15.93 -22.16
C GLY A 52 3.56 -15.96 -20.64
N PHE A 53 2.93 -14.94 -20.06
CA PHE A 53 2.65 -14.89 -18.64
C PHE A 53 1.42 -15.72 -18.30
N VAL A 54 1.58 -16.66 -17.36
CA VAL A 54 0.55 -17.60 -16.93
C VAL A 54 0.42 -17.53 -15.41
N PRO A 55 -0.78 -17.32 -14.85
CA PRO A 55 -0.96 -17.40 -13.39
C PRO A 55 -0.71 -18.84 -12.89
N LEU A 56 -0.23 -18.96 -11.65
CA LEU A 56 -0.15 -20.26 -10.98
C LEU A 56 -1.55 -20.82 -10.75
N ASP A 57 -1.64 -22.14 -10.64
CA ASP A 57 -2.86 -22.81 -10.20
C ASP A 57 -3.18 -22.43 -8.75
N GLU A 58 -4.46 -22.31 -8.40
CA GLU A 58 -4.90 -21.99 -7.03
C GLU A 58 -4.41 -23.01 -6.00
N SER A 59 -4.22 -24.26 -6.39
CA SER A 59 -3.68 -25.32 -5.55
C SER A 59 -2.20 -25.12 -5.16
N GLU A 60 -1.47 -24.26 -5.88
CA GLU A 60 -0.09 -23.87 -5.57
C GLU A 60 0.00 -22.65 -4.64
N LEU A 61 -1.15 -22.07 -4.23
CA LEU A 61 -1.18 -20.92 -3.32
C LEU A 61 -1.30 -21.37 -1.85
N PRO A 62 -0.69 -20.65 -0.91
CA PRO A 62 0.13 -19.46 -1.11
C PRO A 62 1.52 -19.80 -1.67
N LEU A 63 1.97 -19.00 -2.67
CA LEU A 63 3.35 -19.06 -3.13
C LEU A 63 4.26 -18.48 -2.05
N LEU A 64 5.15 -19.28 -1.51
CA LEU A 64 6.08 -18.88 -0.46
C LEU A 64 7.45 -18.49 -1.03
N LEU A 65 8.10 -17.54 -0.35
CA LEU A 65 9.50 -17.24 -0.59
C LEU A 65 10.38 -18.44 -0.18
N PRO A 66 11.44 -18.76 -0.94
CA PRO A 66 12.38 -19.80 -0.54
C PRO A 66 13.21 -19.35 0.67
N GLU A 67 13.58 -20.27 1.54
CA GLU A 67 14.56 -19.97 2.60
C GLU A 67 15.93 -19.71 2.00
N VAL A 68 16.61 -18.67 2.49
CA VAL A 68 17.88 -18.21 1.95
C VAL A 68 18.84 -17.78 3.05
N GLU A 69 20.11 -18.01 2.84
CA GLU A 69 21.18 -17.53 3.74
C GLU A 69 21.46 -16.04 3.53
N SER A 70 21.24 -15.51 2.33
CA SER A 70 21.47 -14.11 1.98
C SER A 70 20.46 -13.63 0.94
N TYR A 71 20.02 -12.39 1.09
CA TYR A 71 19.09 -11.70 0.19
C TYR A 71 19.61 -10.30 -0.22
N LEU A 72 20.94 -10.17 -0.31
CA LEU A 72 21.57 -8.93 -0.75
C LEU A 72 21.17 -8.60 -2.19
N PRO A 73 21.07 -7.31 -2.53
CA PRO A 73 20.85 -6.88 -3.90
C PRO A 73 21.92 -7.45 -4.84
N THR A 74 21.50 -7.78 -6.05
CA THR A 74 22.44 -8.24 -7.10
C THR A 74 23.14 -7.05 -7.76
N ASP A 75 24.35 -7.24 -8.25
CA ASP A 75 25.13 -6.19 -8.91
C ASP A 75 24.55 -5.77 -10.28
N ASN A 76 23.72 -6.62 -10.89
CA ASN A 76 23.09 -6.37 -12.20
C ASN A 76 21.68 -5.76 -12.08
N GLY A 77 21.19 -5.49 -10.85
CA GLY A 77 19.87 -4.93 -10.59
C GLY A 77 18.68 -5.89 -10.71
N GLU A 78 18.95 -7.18 -10.92
CA GLU A 78 17.92 -8.23 -10.85
C GLU A 78 17.51 -8.49 -9.39
N SER A 79 16.35 -9.12 -9.21
CA SER A 79 15.91 -9.57 -7.89
C SER A 79 16.87 -10.62 -7.31
N PRO A 80 17.15 -10.62 -6.00
CA PRO A 80 17.86 -11.71 -5.35
C PRO A 80 17.26 -13.10 -5.64
N LEU A 81 15.95 -13.18 -5.81
CA LEU A 81 15.25 -14.42 -6.18
C LEU A 81 15.70 -14.98 -7.54
N ALA A 82 16.15 -14.13 -8.46
CA ALA A 82 16.59 -14.57 -9.80
C ALA A 82 17.80 -15.53 -9.77
N THR A 83 18.59 -15.48 -8.70
CA THR A 83 19.74 -16.37 -8.52
C THR A 83 19.36 -17.74 -7.96
N MET A 84 18.13 -17.94 -7.50
CA MET A 84 17.64 -19.15 -6.84
C MET A 84 17.01 -20.09 -7.87
N THR A 85 17.86 -20.72 -8.68
CA THR A 85 17.47 -21.51 -9.86
C THR A 85 16.45 -22.60 -9.54
N ASP A 86 16.55 -23.26 -8.38
CA ASP A 86 15.63 -24.33 -7.97
C ASP A 86 14.23 -23.81 -7.67
N TRP A 87 14.13 -22.58 -7.18
CA TRP A 87 12.83 -21.91 -6.96
C TRP A 87 12.30 -21.28 -8.26
N VAL A 88 13.16 -20.66 -9.05
CA VAL A 88 12.79 -19.96 -10.29
C VAL A 88 12.27 -20.91 -11.36
N ASN A 89 12.98 -22.03 -11.59
CA ASN A 89 12.61 -22.96 -12.64
C ASN A 89 11.42 -23.82 -12.22
N THR A 90 10.41 -23.85 -13.09
CA THR A 90 9.16 -24.57 -12.83
C THR A 90 8.53 -25.06 -14.14
N THR A 91 7.37 -25.66 -14.07
CA THR A 91 6.54 -26.06 -15.22
C THR A 91 5.43 -25.07 -15.45
N CYS A 92 5.09 -24.85 -16.70
CA CYS A 92 3.96 -24.00 -17.09
C CYS A 92 2.63 -24.69 -16.77
N PRO A 93 1.73 -24.10 -15.97
CA PRO A 93 0.42 -24.69 -15.68
C PRO A 93 -0.45 -24.90 -16.91
N CYS A 94 -0.24 -24.09 -17.96
CA CYS A 94 -1.03 -24.15 -19.19
C CYS A 94 -0.61 -25.26 -20.14
N CYS A 95 0.71 -25.42 -20.40
CA CYS A 95 1.20 -26.34 -21.42
C CYS A 95 2.11 -27.47 -20.91
N GLY A 96 2.44 -27.48 -19.60
CA GLY A 96 3.33 -28.47 -18.99
C GLY A 96 4.82 -28.34 -19.40
N GLY A 97 5.17 -27.34 -20.23
CA GLY A 97 6.54 -27.09 -20.66
C GLY A 97 7.36 -26.30 -19.61
N PRO A 98 8.66 -26.11 -19.88
CA PRO A 98 9.51 -25.31 -19.00
C PRO A 98 8.99 -23.87 -18.84
N ALA A 99 9.05 -23.35 -17.62
CA ALA A 99 8.69 -21.98 -17.30
C ALA A 99 9.58 -21.44 -16.17
N LYS A 100 9.54 -20.14 -15.95
CA LYS A 100 10.24 -19.47 -14.86
C LYS A 100 9.24 -18.68 -14.03
N ARG A 101 9.33 -18.80 -12.69
CA ARG A 101 8.57 -17.94 -11.77
C ARG A 101 9.01 -16.50 -11.92
N GLU A 102 8.05 -15.59 -11.73
CA GLU A 102 8.36 -14.18 -11.54
C GLU A 102 9.24 -14.00 -10.31
N THR A 103 10.32 -13.24 -10.47
CA THR A 103 11.33 -13.05 -9.43
C THR A 103 11.21 -11.72 -8.70
N ASP A 104 10.41 -10.80 -9.22
CA ASP A 104 10.05 -9.59 -8.51
C ASP A 104 9.02 -9.93 -7.42
N THR A 105 9.03 -9.16 -6.35
CA THR A 105 8.02 -9.22 -5.30
C THR A 105 7.14 -7.98 -5.31
N MET A 106 5.94 -8.09 -4.75
CA MET A 106 5.04 -6.94 -4.60
C MET A 106 5.61 -5.95 -3.60
N PRO A 107 5.36 -4.63 -3.76
CA PRO A 107 5.74 -3.65 -2.77
C PRO A 107 4.91 -3.84 -1.49
N GLN A 108 5.46 -3.43 -0.34
CA GLN A 108 4.75 -3.48 0.95
C GLN A 108 3.35 -2.84 0.93
N TRP A 109 3.11 -1.88 0.02
CA TRP A 109 1.81 -1.25 -0.16
C TRP A 109 0.76 -2.18 -0.78
N ALA A 110 1.15 -3.29 -1.40
CA ALA A 110 0.20 -4.29 -1.88
C ALA A 110 -0.46 -5.01 -0.71
N GLY A 111 0.30 -5.62 0.18
CA GLY A 111 -0.22 -6.29 1.38
C GLY A 111 -0.95 -5.32 2.31
N SER A 112 -0.38 -4.13 2.58
CA SER A 112 -1.01 -3.14 3.45
C SER A 112 -2.30 -2.53 2.87
N SER A 113 -2.57 -2.70 1.57
CA SER A 113 -3.75 -2.13 0.93
C SER A 113 -5.07 -2.79 1.31
N TRP A 114 -5.04 -3.97 1.89
CA TRP A 114 -6.25 -4.74 2.22
C TRP A 114 -6.28 -5.33 3.64
N TYR A 115 -5.29 -5.00 4.49
CA TYR A 115 -5.16 -5.56 5.84
C TYR A 115 -6.43 -5.37 6.68
N PHE A 116 -7.10 -4.21 6.56
CA PHE A 116 -8.31 -3.89 7.32
C PHE A 116 -9.50 -4.78 6.94
N LEU A 117 -9.54 -5.31 5.71
CA LEU A 117 -10.52 -6.33 5.31
C LEU A 117 -10.22 -7.66 5.99
N ARG A 118 -8.94 -8.07 6.02
CA ARG A 118 -8.54 -9.32 6.68
C ARG A 118 -8.73 -9.29 8.19
N TYR A 119 -8.62 -8.13 8.83
CA TYR A 119 -8.88 -7.95 10.26
C TYR A 119 -10.31 -8.28 10.67
N ILE A 120 -11.26 -8.19 9.75
CA ILE A 120 -12.67 -8.49 10.00
C ILE A 120 -12.86 -9.99 10.28
N ASP A 121 -12.08 -10.85 9.59
CA ASP A 121 -12.21 -12.30 9.68
C ASP A 121 -10.83 -12.99 9.53
N PRO A 122 -9.92 -12.81 10.51
CA PRO A 122 -8.53 -13.23 10.38
C PRO A 122 -8.30 -14.74 10.36
N SER A 123 -9.28 -15.52 10.84
CA SER A 123 -9.20 -16.98 10.94
C SER A 123 -9.88 -17.70 9.76
N ASN A 124 -10.42 -16.98 8.81
CA ASN A 124 -11.05 -17.56 7.63
C ASN A 124 -10.00 -18.17 6.69
N ASN A 125 -10.10 -19.47 6.42
CA ASN A 125 -9.16 -20.17 5.53
C ASN A 125 -9.71 -20.32 4.09
N ASP A 126 -10.99 -20.01 3.87
CA ASP A 126 -11.66 -20.21 2.59
C ASP A 126 -11.73 -18.92 1.76
N ALA A 127 -11.68 -17.74 2.42
CA ALA A 127 -11.73 -16.44 1.79
C ALA A 127 -10.90 -15.42 2.58
N PHE A 128 -10.61 -14.27 1.96
CA PHE A 128 -9.89 -13.19 2.65
C PHE A 128 -10.70 -12.58 3.81
N ALA A 129 -12.03 -12.65 3.75
CA ALA A 129 -12.98 -12.45 4.84
C ALA A 129 -14.36 -12.93 4.39
N GLY A 130 -15.20 -13.37 5.33
CA GLY A 130 -16.58 -13.77 5.06
C GLY A 130 -17.45 -12.60 4.61
N LYS A 131 -18.29 -12.80 3.61
CA LYS A 131 -19.12 -11.73 3.02
C LYS A 131 -20.05 -11.08 4.03
N GLU A 132 -20.69 -11.85 4.90
CA GLU A 132 -21.59 -11.33 5.94
C GLU A 132 -20.84 -10.41 6.92
N ALA A 133 -19.62 -10.80 7.31
CA ALA A 133 -18.78 -9.99 8.17
C ALA A 133 -18.33 -8.69 7.47
N LEU A 134 -17.97 -8.77 6.19
CA LEU A 134 -17.64 -7.59 5.38
C LEU A 134 -18.82 -6.64 5.25
N ASP A 135 -20.02 -7.14 4.97
CA ASP A 135 -21.24 -6.34 4.82
C ASP A 135 -21.63 -5.64 6.14
N TYR A 136 -21.30 -6.25 7.29
CA TYR A 136 -21.57 -5.67 8.60
C TYR A 136 -20.54 -4.61 9.02
N TRP A 137 -19.24 -4.88 8.82
CA TRP A 137 -18.16 -4.03 9.35
C TRP A 137 -17.66 -2.97 8.39
N MET A 138 -17.96 -3.09 7.08
CA MET A 138 -17.53 -2.11 6.08
C MET A 138 -18.64 -1.12 5.72
N PRO A 139 -18.28 0.12 5.35
CA PRO A 139 -16.93 0.70 5.33
C PRO A 139 -16.40 1.00 6.73
N VAL A 140 -15.09 1.15 6.89
CA VAL A 140 -14.47 1.57 8.16
C VAL A 140 -15.02 2.94 8.56
N ASP A 141 -15.58 3.05 9.77
CA ASP A 141 -16.25 4.27 10.22
C ASP A 141 -15.33 5.47 10.31
N TRP A 142 -14.14 5.26 10.88
CA TRP A 142 -13.16 6.32 11.06
C TRP A 142 -11.73 5.81 10.90
N TYR A 143 -11.03 6.32 9.89
CA TYR A 143 -9.68 5.91 9.54
C TYR A 143 -8.68 7.04 9.82
N ASN A 144 -7.76 6.80 10.75
CA ASN A 144 -6.77 7.77 11.19
C ASN A 144 -5.38 7.42 10.66
N GLY A 145 -4.62 8.43 10.27
CA GLY A 145 -3.25 8.22 9.82
C GLY A 145 -2.55 9.52 9.45
N GLY A 146 -1.25 9.43 9.21
CA GLY A 146 -0.43 10.58 8.79
C GLY A 146 -0.85 11.11 7.41
N MET A 147 -0.65 12.41 7.21
CA MET A 147 -0.98 13.08 5.95
C MET A 147 -0.16 12.53 4.76
N GLU A 148 1.06 12.07 5.00
CA GLU A 148 1.95 11.47 4.00
C GLU A 148 1.31 10.27 3.28
N HIS A 149 0.43 9.54 3.96
CA HIS A 149 -0.26 8.39 3.40
C HIS A 149 -1.35 8.75 2.38
N THR A 150 -1.69 10.02 2.21
CA THR A 150 -2.66 10.48 1.18
C THR A 150 -2.23 10.06 -0.22
N THR A 151 -0.94 10.09 -0.50
CA THR A 151 -0.36 9.69 -1.80
C THR A 151 0.33 8.32 -1.77
N LEU A 152 0.25 7.60 -0.66
CA LEU A 152 0.85 6.28 -0.44
C LEU A 152 -0.27 5.26 -0.11
N HIS A 153 -0.32 4.81 1.12
CA HIS A 153 -1.25 3.77 1.57
C HIS A 153 -2.72 4.07 1.22
N LEU A 154 -3.21 5.28 1.46
CA LEU A 154 -4.61 5.64 1.19
C LEU A 154 -4.96 5.59 -0.30
N LEU A 155 -4.02 6.01 -1.17
CA LEU A 155 -4.23 5.92 -2.60
C LEU A 155 -4.33 4.46 -3.05
N TYR A 156 -3.39 3.62 -2.61
CA TYR A 156 -3.32 2.22 -3.02
C TYR A 156 -4.45 1.38 -2.42
N SER A 157 -4.78 1.58 -1.16
CA SER A 157 -5.88 0.86 -0.50
C SER A 157 -7.25 1.19 -1.12
N ARG A 158 -7.48 2.46 -1.49
CA ARG A 158 -8.70 2.84 -2.22
C ARG A 158 -8.75 2.25 -3.63
N PHE A 159 -7.63 2.25 -4.34
CA PHE A 159 -7.55 1.61 -5.66
C PHE A 159 -7.85 0.11 -5.55
N TRP A 160 -7.19 -0.59 -4.62
CA TRP A 160 -7.40 -2.02 -4.36
C TRP A 160 -8.85 -2.33 -3.99
N HIS A 161 -9.42 -1.53 -3.10
CA HIS A 161 -10.81 -1.68 -2.67
C HIS A 161 -11.81 -1.50 -3.82
N LYS A 162 -11.57 -0.54 -4.71
CA LYS A 162 -12.41 -0.34 -5.90
C LYS A 162 -12.34 -1.50 -6.87
N VAL A 163 -11.18 -2.13 -7.05
CA VAL A 163 -11.05 -3.36 -7.84
C VAL A 163 -11.86 -4.49 -7.19
N LEU A 164 -11.76 -4.66 -5.87
CA LEU A 164 -12.56 -5.67 -5.15
C LEU A 164 -14.07 -5.39 -5.24
N PHE A 165 -14.47 -4.12 -5.24
CA PHE A 165 -15.86 -3.73 -5.45
C PHE A 165 -16.34 -4.05 -6.87
N ASP A 166 -15.57 -3.73 -7.89
CA ASP A 166 -15.89 -4.03 -9.29
C ASP A 166 -15.99 -5.54 -9.55
N LEU A 167 -15.23 -6.34 -8.81
CA LEU A 167 -15.29 -7.81 -8.82
C LEU A 167 -16.38 -8.41 -7.93
N GLY A 168 -17.10 -7.59 -7.14
CA GLY A 168 -18.21 -8.03 -6.28
C GLY A 168 -17.79 -8.66 -4.95
N TYR A 169 -16.53 -8.53 -4.55
CA TYR A 169 -16.03 -9.06 -3.27
C TYR A 169 -16.39 -8.20 -2.07
N VAL A 170 -16.57 -6.91 -2.25
CA VAL A 170 -17.02 -5.96 -1.21
C VAL A 170 -18.24 -5.20 -1.70
N SER A 171 -19.13 -4.79 -0.78
CA SER A 171 -20.41 -4.18 -1.11
C SER A 171 -20.38 -2.66 -1.18
N ASN A 172 -19.32 -2.03 -0.67
CA ASN A 172 -19.16 -0.59 -0.64
C ASN A 172 -18.06 -0.12 -1.61
N PRO A 173 -18.28 0.94 -2.41
CA PRO A 173 -17.27 1.44 -3.36
C PRO A 173 -16.11 2.21 -2.71
N GLU A 174 -16.25 2.60 -1.43
CA GLU A 174 -15.23 3.31 -0.67
C GLU A 174 -14.90 2.55 0.62
N PRO A 175 -13.60 2.41 0.98
CA PRO A 175 -13.20 1.64 2.16
C PRO A 175 -13.43 2.38 3.48
N TYR A 176 -13.47 3.72 3.47
CA TYR A 176 -13.52 4.54 4.67
C TYR A 176 -14.67 5.55 4.59
N SER A 177 -15.49 5.61 5.65
CA SER A 177 -16.56 6.62 5.79
C SER A 177 -16.00 7.98 6.17
N LYS A 178 -15.00 8.01 7.05
CA LYS A 178 -14.31 9.21 7.51
C LYS A 178 -12.82 8.98 7.59
N ARG A 179 -12.07 9.94 7.08
CA ARG A 179 -10.61 9.96 7.21
C ARG A 179 -10.14 11.23 7.92
N THR A 180 -9.29 11.09 8.91
CA THR A 180 -8.66 12.22 9.63
C THR A 180 -7.13 12.09 9.53
N SER A 181 -6.46 13.19 9.16
CA SER A 181 -5.02 13.30 9.35
C SER A 181 -4.75 13.74 10.78
N HIS A 182 -4.00 12.97 11.54
CA HIS A 182 -3.48 13.46 12.82
C HIS A 182 -2.38 14.51 12.57
N GLY A 183 -2.18 15.39 13.56
CA GLY A 183 -1.07 16.34 13.59
C GLY A 183 0.27 15.62 13.78
N MET A 184 1.34 16.36 13.56
CA MET A 184 2.69 15.85 13.75
C MET A 184 3.26 16.36 15.09
N ILE A 185 3.84 15.47 15.88
CA ILE A 185 4.61 15.86 17.04
C ILE A 185 6.00 16.28 16.57
N LEU A 186 6.32 17.54 16.81
CA LEU A 186 7.59 18.17 16.46
C LEU A 186 8.56 18.08 17.64
N GLY A 187 9.84 18.27 17.40
CA GLY A 187 10.83 18.47 18.44
C GLY A 187 10.56 19.73 19.26
N GLU A 188 11.25 19.92 20.40
CA GLU A 188 11.05 21.07 21.30
C GLU A 188 11.23 22.43 20.62
N ASN A 189 12.03 22.48 19.55
CA ASN A 189 12.26 23.69 18.74
C ASN A 189 11.23 23.89 17.61
N GLY A 190 10.16 23.07 17.57
CA GLY A 190 9.15 23.12 16.51
C GLY A 190 9.57 22.54 15.18
N GLU A 191 10.71 21.85 15.10
CA GLU A 191 11.17 21.19 13.88
C GLU A 191 10.74 19.72 13.83
N LYS A 192 10.58 19.20 12.60
CA LYS A 192 10.29 17.78 12.41
C LYS A 192 11.39 16.91 13.02
N MET A 193 10.99 15.95 13.85
CA MET A 193 11.91 14.96 14.42
C MET A 193 12.55 14.11 13.32
N SER A 194 13.85 13.91 13.40
CA SER A 194 14.58 12.99 12.54
C SER A 194 15.83 12.45 13.21
N LYS A 195 16.20 11.20 12.88
CA LYS A 195 17.42 10.57 13.41
C LYS A 195 18.69 11.36 13.02
N SER A 196 18.72 11.94 11.82
CA SER A 196 19.87 12.74 11.34
C SER A 196 20.04 14.05 12.09
N ARG A 197 18.99 14.58 12.73
CA ARG A 197 19.02 15.81 13.53
C ARG A 197 19.24 15.53 15.02
N GLY A 198 19.15 14.28 15.46
CA GLY A 198 19.31 13.90 16.85
C GLY A 198 18.21 14.44 17.80
N ASN A 199 17.07 14.86 17.26
CA ASN A 199 15.96 15.47 18.01
C ASN A 199 14.75 14.52 18.16
N VAL A 200 14.97 13.22 17.98
CA VAL A 200 13.91 12.20 18.14
C VAL A 200 13.70 11.92 19.61
N VAL A 201 12.45 11.94 20.06
CA VAL A 201 12.04 11.45 21.37
C VAL A 201 11.61 10.00 21.21
N ASN A 202 12.26 9.09 21.94
CA ASN A 202 11.89 7.69 21.97
C ASN A 202 10.80 7.47 23.02
N PRO A 203 9.64 6.94 22.68
CA PRO A 203 8.58 6.63 23.63
C PRO A 203 9.03 5.71 24.77
N ASP A 204 9.90 4.72 24.49
CA ASP A 204 10.39 3.78 25.49
C ASP A 204 11.18 4.48 26.60
N ASP A 205 11.97 5.51 26.26
CA ASP A 205 12.73 6.28 27.24
C ASP A 205 11.77 7.04 28.18
N ILE A 206 10.70 7.64 27.62
CA ILE A 206 9.68 8.33 28.40
C ILE A 206 8.90 7.35 29.29
N VAL A 207 8.54 6.19 28.79
CA VAL A 207 7.86 5.13 29.56
C VAL A 207 8.74 4.64 30.70
N ASN A 208 10.02 4.44 30.45
CA ASN A 208 10.96 4.00 31.48
C ASN A 208 11.21 5.06 32.57
N GLU A 209 11.21 6.34 32.23
CA GLU A 209 11.47 7.44 33.14
C GLU A 209 10.21 7.88 33.92
N PHE A 210 9.07 8.00 33.25
CA PHE A 210 7.85 8.60 33.79
C PHE A 210 6.65 7.65 33.87
N GLY A 211 6.69 6.52 33.17
CA GLY A 211 5.60 5.58 33.08
C GLY A 211 4.72 5.78 31.83
N ALA A 212 4.05 4.70 31.40
CA ALA A 212 3.21 4.71 30.21
C ALA A 212 1.97 5.62 30.37
N ASP A 213 1.40 5.70 31.56
CA ASP A 213 0.22 6.52 31.84
C ASP A 213 0.53 8.01 31.69
N THR A 214 1.72 8.45 32.12
CA THR A 214 2.20 9.82 31.95
C THR A 214 2.34 10.17 30.48
N LEU A 215 3.00 9.30 29.69
CA LEU A 215 3.12 9.52 28.25
C LEU A 215 1.74 9.64 27.59
N ARG A 216 0.83 8.72 27.86
CA ARG A 216 -0.53 8.72 27.29
C ARG A 216 -1.34 9.95 27.69
N THR A 217 -1.22 10.38 28.95
CA THR A 217 -1.87 11.60 29.44
C THR A 217 -1.32 12.83 28.72
N TYR A 218 -0.02 12.90 28.56
CA TYR A 218 0.63 14.00 27.86
C TYR A 218 0.24 14.06 26.39
N GLU A 219 0.18 12.93 25.69
CA GLU A 219 -0.28 12.87 24.29
C GLU A 219 -1.70 13.41 24.09
N MET A 220 -2.58 13.19 25.07
CA MET A 220 -3.93 13.75 25.03
C MET A 220 -3.96 15.24 25.38
N PHE A 221 -3.02 15.70 26.18
CA PHE A 221 -2.97 17.07 26.68
C PHE A 221 -2.24 18.04 25.73
N ILE A 222 -1.28 17.55 24.92
CA ILE A 222 -0.33 18.37 24.14
C ILE A 222 -1.01 19.30 23.12
N GLY A 223 -2.19 18.93 22.60
CA GLY A 223 -2.93 19.75 21.63
C GLY A 223 -4.07 19.01 20.96
N ALA A 224 -4.70 19.70 20.01
CA ALA A 224 -5.75 19.11 19.20
C ALA A 224 -5.19 17.99 18.29
N PHE A 225 -5.95 16.92 18.12
CA PHE A 225 -5.53 15.70 17.42
C PHE A 225 -5.07 15.95 15.98
N ASP A 226 -5.70 16.88 15.28
CA ASP A 226 -5.44 17.20 13.87
C ASP A 226 -4.43 18.33 13.66
N LEU A 227 -3.90 18.90 14.73
CA LEU A 227 -2.88 19.96 14.69
C LEU A 227 -1.51 19.45 15.10
N SER A 228 -0.48 20.03 14.50
CA SER A 228 0.90 19.78 14.95
C SER A 228 1.17 20.47 16.27
N ALA A 229 1.92 19.80 17.16
CA ALA A 229 2.33 20.31 18.45
C ALA A 229 3.82 20.04 18.69
N SER A 230 4.49 20.94 19.40
CA SER A 230 5.90 20.74 19.80
C SER A 230 5.98 19.91 21.06
N TRP A 231 6.89 18.96 21.09
CA TRP A 231 7.22 18.21 22.30
C TRP A 231 7.74 19.14 23.38
N SER A 232 7.38 18.88 24.61
CA SER A 232 7.90 19.58 25.78
C SER A 232 8.21 18.59 26.91
N GLN A 233 9.48 18.50 27.29
CA GLN A 233 9.90 17.65 28.41
C GLN A 233 9.30 18.13 29.74
N GLU A 234 9.20 19.44 29.92
CA GLU A 234 8.55 20.02 31.10
C GLU A 234 7.04 19.71 31.13
N GLY A 235 6.40 19.68 29.96
CA GLY A 235 5.00 19.28 29.83
C GLY A 235 4.78 17.84 30.27
N VAL A 236 5.66 16.92 29.87
CA VAL A 236 5.61 15.51 30.29
C VAL A 236 5.74 15.39 31.83
N ARG A 237 6.69 16.11 32.42
CA ARG A 237 6.90 16.11 33.89
C ARG A 237 5.69 16.65 34.64
N GLY A 238 4.92 17.53 34.03
CA GLY A 238 3.71 18.12 34.63
C GLY A 238 2.51 17.17 34.63
N CYS A 239 2.54 16.09 33.84
CA CYS A 239 1.50 15.08 33.81
C CYS A 239 1.73 13.96 34.78
#